data_6d51a7ce50d814e6c0db68d7009f1eaa
#
_entry.id   6d51a7ce50d814e6c0db68d7009f1eaa
#
_cell.length_a   1.000
_cell.length_b   1.000
_cell.length_c   1.000
_cell.angle_alpha   90.00
_cell.angle_beta   90.00
_cell.angle_gamma   90.00
#
_symmetry.space_group_name_H-M   'P 1'
#
loop_
_entity.id
_entity.type
_entity.pdbx_description
1 polymer ?
#
loop_
_entity_poly.entity_id
_entity_poly.type
_entity_poly.pdbx_seq_one_letter_code
_entity_poly.pdbx_strand_id
1 'polypeptide(L)'
;TVTFVDGEFTAKGKNGELSVKTHNLINVDINNDEINFKSKNNSKFGRSLWGTTRANVANVIKGVSEGFTKMMELNGVGYRAQVQGNKVVLNLGYSHPVEMIIPEGIKVTSEKPTELKLFGYNKQDLGQFAANLRSKRPPEPFKGKGIKYSDEFIFRKEGKKK
;
A
#
# COMPACT_ATOMS: atom_id res chain seq x y z
N THR A 1 6.25 -17.72 -11.44
CA THR A 1 5.69 -19.05 -11.15
C THR A 1 4.44 -18.89 -10.32
N VAL A 2 3.38 -19.59 -10.70
CA VAL A 2 2.07 -19.50 -10.07
C VAL A 2 1.59 -20.90 -9.69
N THR A 3 1.10 -21.06 -8.47
CA THR A 3 0.55 -22.32 -7.99
C THR A 3 -0.76 -22.09 -7.21
N PHE A 4 -1.67 -23.06 -7.27
CA PHE A 4 -2.90 -23.05 -6.52
C PHE A 4 -3.10 -24.42 -5.86
N VAL A 5 -3.05 -24.48 -4.54
CA VAL A 5 -3.18 -25.71 -3.76
C VAL A 5 -4.03 -25.42 -2.52
N ASP A 6 -5.03 -26.26 -2.26
CA ASP A 6 -5.89 -26.23 -1.07
C ASP A 6 -6.53 -24.86 -0.78
N GLY A 7 -7.00 -24.18 -1.83
CA GLY A 7 -7.63 -22.87 -1.69
C GLY A 7 -6.65 -21.72 -1.49
N GLU A 8 -5.37 -21.95 -1.62
CA GLU A 8 -4.34 -20.93 -1.50
C GLU A 8 -3.63 -20.71 -2.84
N PHE A 9 -3.67 -19.47 -3.32
CA PHE A 9 -2.98 -19.04 -4.53
C PHE A 9 -1.63 -18.45 -4.15
N THR A 10 -0.56 -18.97 -4.74
CA THR A 10 0.79 -18.51 -4.48
C THR A 10 1.46 -18.09 -5.79
N ALA A 11 2.07 -16.93 -5.81
CA ALA A 11 2.84 -16.42 -6.94
C ALA A 11 4.26 -16.06 -6.50
N LYS A 12 5.25 -16.48 -7.29
CA LYS A 12 6.65 -16.16 -7.05
C LYS A 12 7.21 -15.41 -8.27
N GLY A 13 7.79 -14.25 -8.02
CA GLY A 13 8.41 -13.42 -9.05
C GLY A 13 9.74 -12.84 -8.59
N LYS A 14 10.30 -11.93 -9.36
CA LYS A 14 11.61 -11.35 -9.06
C LYS A 14 11.64 -10.50 -7.77
N ASN A 15 10.50 -9.97 -7.34
CA ASN A 15 10.41 -9.12 -6.14
C ASN A 15 10.10 -9.91 -4.88
N GLY A 16 9.67 -11.14 -4.98
CA GLY A 16 9.35 -11.98 -3.84
C GLY A 16 8.27 -13.00 -4.12
N GLU A 17 7.72 -13.57 -3.07
CA GLU A 17 6.67 -14.56 -3.10
C GLU A 17 5.50 -14.08 -2.25
N LEU A 18 4.29 -14.17 -2.79
CA LEU A 18 3.06 -13.83 -2.09
C LEU A 18 2.04 -14.94 -2.25
N SER A 19 1.24 -15.16 -1.20
CA SER A 19 0.12 -16.07 -1.24
C SER A 19 -1.16 -15.40 -0.73
N VAL A 20 -2.28 -15.82 -1.32
CA VAL A 20 -3.62 -15.33 -0.97
C VAL A 20 -4.55 -16.52 -0.83
N LYS A 21 -5.30 -16.55 0.26
CA LYS A 21 -6.35 -17.54 0.45
C LYS A 21 -7.59 -17.13 -0.30
N THR A 22 -8.17 -18.10 -1.03
CA THR A 22 -9.42 -17.89 -1.75
C THR A 22 -10.58 -18.53 -0.98
N HIS A 23 -11.78 -17.99 -1.21
CA HIS A 23 -12.99 -18.53 -0.59
C HIS A 23 -13.42 -19.83 -1.27
N ASN A 24 -14.06 -20.75 -0.52
CA ASN A 24 -14.53 -22.05 -1.03
C ASN A 24 -15.53 -21.94 -2.19
N LEU A 25 -16.23 -20.81 -2.31
CA LEU A 25 -17.20 -20.56 -3.38
C LEU A 25 -16.57 -20.17 -4.71
N ILE A 26 -15.26 -19.96 -4.75
CA ILE A 26 -14.56 -19.55 -5.96
C ILE A 26 -13.66 -20.68 -6.45
N ASN A 27 -13.85 -21.07 -7.72
CA ASN A 27 -12.98 -22.01 -8.40
C ASN A 27 -11.91 -21.23 -9.19
N VAL A 28 -10.66 -21.64 -9.07
CA VAL A 28 -9.54 -21.04 -9.76
C VAL A 28 -8.94 -22.09 -10.68
N ASP A 29 -8.93 -21.79 -11.99
CA ASP A 29 -8.30 -22.63 -13.01
C ASP A 29 -7.07 -21.93 -13.57
N ILE A 30 -5.92 -22.57 -13.48
CA ILE A 30 -4.66 -22.04 -14.00
C ILE A 30 -4.30 -22.77 -15.29
N ASN A 31 -4.28 -22.02 -16.39
CA ASN A 31 -3.75 -22.47 -17.69
C ASN A 31 -2.39 -21.79 -17.92
N ASN A 32 -1.67 -22.21 -18.94
CA ASN A 32 -0.30 -21.73 -19.20
C ASN A 32 -0.19 -20.19 -19.24
N ASP A 33 -1.19 -19.50 -19.82
CA ASP A 33 -1.16 -18.04 -20.01
C ASP A 33 -2.33 -17.32 -19.33
N GLU A 34 -3.29 -18.06 -18.76
CA GLU A 34 -4.50 -17.46 -18.22
C GLU A 34 -4.88 -18.06 -16.86
N ILE A 35 -5.46 -17.25 -16.01
CA ILE A 35 -6.07 -17.68 -14.76
C ILE A 35 -7.54 -17.32 -14.82
N ASN A 36 -8.41 -18.33 -14.72
CA ASN A 36 -9.85 -18.16 -14.79
C ASN A 36 -10.48 -18.36 -13.42
N PHE A 37 -11.45 -17.52 -13.11
CA PHE A 37 -12.19 -17.55 -11.85
C PHE A 37 -13.66 -17.81 -12.14
N LYS A 38 -14.27 -18.74 -11.37
CA LYS A 38 -15.70 -19.02 -11.43
C LYS A 38 -16.29 -19.07 -10.04
N SER A 39 -17.46 -18.45 -9.88
CA SER A 39 -18.26 -18.61 -8.66
C SER A 39 -19.07 -19.91 -8.72
N LYS A 40 -19.12 -20.66 -7.60
CA LYS A 40 -19.90 -21.88 -7.51
C LYS A 40 -21.41 -21.63 -7.44
N ASN A 41 -21.84 -20.42 -7.06
CA ASN A 41 -23.24 -20.03 -7.03
C ASN A 41 -23.45 -18.63 -7.60
N ASN A 42 -24.71 -18.30 -7.93
CA ASN A 42 -25.07 -17.00 -8.49
C ASN A 42 -25.61 -16.00 -7.46
N SER A 43 -25.31 -16.21 -6.17
CA SER A 43 -25.71 -15.27 -5.13
C SER A 43 -24.96 -13.95 -5.25
N LYS A 44 -25.51 -12.88 -4.66
CA LYS A 44 -24.84 -11.58 -4.58
C LYS A 44 -23.47 -11.72 -3.89
N PHE A 45 -23.42 -12.53 -2.83
CA PHE A 45 -22.17 -12.80 -2.11
C PHE A 45 -21.14 -13.52 -2.98
N GLY A 46 -21.55 -14.56 -3.72
CA GLY A 46 -20.65 -15.27 -4.64
C GLY A 46 -20.09 -14.38 -5.76
N ARG A 47 -20.92 -13.48 -6.32
CA ARG A 47 -20.47 -12.53 -7.34
C ARG A 47 -19.47 -11.51 -6.80
N SER A 48 -19.71 -11.01 -5.59
CA SER A 48 -18.76 -10.08 -4.95
C SER A 48 -17.45 -10.75 -4.59
N LEU A 49 -17.48 -12.00 -4.12
CA LEU A 49 -16.26 -12.78 -3.88
C LEU A 49 -15.46 -13.04 -5.17
N TRP A 50 -16.16 -13.31 -6.27
CA TRP A 50 -15.52 -13.51 -7.57
C TRP A 50 -14.70 -12.28 -7.97
N GLY A 51 -15.29 -11.09 -7.90
CA GLY A 51 -14.59 -9.84 -8.21
C GLY A 51 -13.42 -9.55 -7.26
N THR A 52 -13.62 -9.77 -5.96
CA THR A 52 -12.58 -9.57 -4.93
C THR A 52 -11.41 -10.52 -5.14
N THR A 53 -11.68 -11.80 -5.38
CA THR A 53 -10.64 -12.81 -5.61
C THR A 53 -9.81 -12.49 -6.85
N ARG A 54 -10.47 -12.13 -7.94
CA ARG A 54 -9.79 -11.73 -9.17
C ARG A 54 -8.86 -10.53 -8.95
N ALA A 55 -9.36 -9.51 -8.26
CA ALA A 55 -8.58 -8.31 -7.97
C ALA A 55 -7.38 -8.62 -7.08
N ASN A 56 -7.57 -9.43 -6.04
CA ASN A 56 -6.49 -9.81 -5.12
C ASN A 56 -5.40 -10.61 -5.83
N VAL A 57 -5.78 -11.56 -6.66
CA VAL A 57 -4.81 -12.36 -7.45
C VAL A 57 -4.06 -11.48 -8.45
N ALA A 58 -4.75 -10.58 -9.14
CA ALA A 58 -4.11 -9.64 -10.05
C ALA A 58 -3.08 -8.75 -9.33
N ASN A 59 -3.41 -8.28 -8.12
CA ASN A 59 -2.49 -7.48 -7.30
C ASN A 59 -1.28 -8.30 -6.83
N VAL A 60 -1.46 -9.57 -6.49
CA VAL A 60 -0.36 -10.47 -6.12
C VAL A 60 0.60 -10.66 -7.31
N ILE A 61 0.09 -10.95 -8.48
CA ILE A 61 0.90 -11.14 -9.68
C ILE A 61 1.67 -9.88 -10.04
N LYS A 62 0.99 -8.74 -10.05
CA LYS A 62 1.63 -7.46 -10.35
C LYS A 62 2.71 -7.11 -9.31
N GLY A 63 2.43 -7.37 -8.04
CA GLY A 63 3.36 -7.09 -6.96
C GLY A 63 4.66 -7.90 -7.07
N VAL A 64 4.56 -9.20 -7.30
CA VAL A 64 5.76 -10.07 -7.40
C VAL A 64 6.54 -9.86 -8.71
N SER A 65 5.90 -9.38 -9.77
CA SER A 65 6.56 -9.11 -11.06
C SER A 65 7.11 -7.69 -11.16
N GLU A 66 6.31 -6.68 -10.90
CA GLU A 66 6.67 -5.26 -11.06
C GLU A 66 6.86 -4.53 -9.74
N GLY A 67 6.05 -4.87 -8.74
CA GLY A 67 5.98 -4.14 -7.48
C GLY A 67 5.07 -2.92 -7.55
N PHE A 68 4.86 -2.30 -6.39
CA PHE A 68 4.05 -1.10 -6.24
C PHE A 68 4.89 0.03 -5.64
N THR A 69 4.63 1.24 -6.09
CA THR A 69 5.31 2.44 -5.60
C THR A 69 4.29 3.44 -5.11
N LYS A 70 4.52 4.02 -3.94
CA LYS A 70 3.76 5.15 -3.43
C LYS A 70 4.70 6.28 -3.07
N MET A 71 4.31 7.50 -3.45
CA MET A 71 5.04 8.71 -3.10
C MET A 71 4.31 9.46 -2.01
N MET A 72 5.04 9.86 -0.98
CA MET A 72 4.51 10.64 0.13
C MET A 72 5.24 11.99 0.19
N GLU A 73 4.50 13.03 0.53
CA GLU A 73 5.03 14.38 0.68
C GLU A 73 4.81 14.90 2.09
N LEU A 74 5.82 15.57 2.63
CA LEU A 74 5.76 16.25 3.92
C LEU A 74 5.67 17.74 3.67
N ASN A 75 4.55 18.34 3.99
CA ASN A 75 4.34 19.79 3.85
C ASN A 75 4.38 20.45 5.23
N GLY A 76 5.25 21.42 5.39
CA GLY A 76 5.40 22.18 6.62
C GLY A 76 6.82 22.67 6.81
N VAL A 77 6.98 23.82 7.41
CA VAL A 77 8.29 24.39 7.72
C VAL A 77 8.99 23.51 8.76
N GLY A 78 10.20 23.06 8.42
CA GLY A 78 10.99 22.20 9.30
C GLY A 78 10.60 20.74 9.29
N TYR A 79 9.59 20.34 8.52
CA TYR A 79 9.20 18.94 8.40
C TYR A 79 10.22 18.19 7.54
N ARG A 80 10.74 17.11 8.05
CA ARG A 80 11.75 16.29 7.39
C ARG A 80 11.54 14.81 7.65
N ALA A 81 11.94 14.00 6.69
CA ALA A 81 12.02 12.57 6.83
C ALA A 81 13.44 12.09 6.54
N GLN A 82 13.91 11.14 7.32
CA GLN A 82 15.21 10.54 7.14
C GLN A 82 15.08 9.03 7.29
N VAL A 83 15.68 8.29 6.37
CA VAL A 83 15.71 6.83 6.42
C VAL A 83 17.01 6.39 7.08
N GLN A 84 16.89 5.64 8.16
CA GLN A 84 18.03 5.11 8.92
C GLN A 84 17.90 3.59 9.04
N GLY A 85 18.63 2.84 8.22
CA GLY A 85 18.58 1.39 8.25
C GLY A 85 17.18 0.86 7.97
N ASN A 86 16.56 0.22 8.96
CA ASN A 86 15.23 -0.36 8.87
C ASN A 86 14.13 0.52 9.47
N LYS A 87 14.40 1.80 9.71
CA LYS A 87 13.42 2.72 10.29
C LYS A 87 13.42 4.08 9.58
N VAL A 88 12.28 4.77 9.66
CA VAL A 88 12.11 6.12 9.17
C VAL A 88 11.98 7.06 10.37
N VAL A 89 12.78 8.12 10.41
CA VAL A 89 12.72 9.15 11.43
C VAL A 89 12.06 10.38 10.83
N LEU A 90 11.00 10.85 11.46
CA LEU A 90 10.18 11.95 10.98
C LEU A 90 10.24 13.12 11.97
N ASN A 91 10.62 14.29 11.48
CA ASN A 91 10.51 15.55 12.21
C ASN A 91 9.25 16.27 11.74
N LEU A 92 8.22 16.27 12.57
CA LEU A 92 6.88 16.74 12.22
C LEU A 92 6.39 17.91 13.09
N GLY A 93 7.32 18.66 13.68
CA GLY A 93 6.97 19.78 14.56
C GLY A 93 6.58 19.37 15.97
N TYR A 94 6.77 18.11 16.33
CA TYR A 94 6.62 17.65 17.71
C TYR A 94 7.90 17.89 18.53
N SER A 95 7.80 17.81 19.84
CA SER A 95 8.94 17.99 20.75
C SER A 95 10.03 16.92 20.58
N HIS A 96 9.67 15.77 20.02
CA HIS A 96 10.57 14.65 19.74
C HIS A 96 10.33 14.11 18.33
N PRO A 97 11.34 13.51 17.67
CA PRO A 97 11.13 12.88 16.37
C PRO A 97 10.25 11.63 16.50
N VAL A 98 9.48 11.36 15.44
CA VAL A 98 8.65 10.16 15.34
C VAL A 98 9.43 9.10 14.57
N GLU A 99 9.58 7.93 15.16
CA GLU A 99 10.26 6.81 14.52
C GLU A 99 9.26 5.74 14.11
N MET A 100 9.42 5.19 12.90
CA MET A 100 8.61 4.07 12.41
C MET A 100 9.52 2.99 11.85
N ILE A 101 9.28 1.75 12.28
CA ILE A 101 10.00 0.59 11.75
C ILE A 101 9.45 0.25 10.37
N ILE A 102 10.34 0.05 9.40
CA ILE A 102 9.98 -0.37 8.06
C ILE A 102 9.72 -1.88 8.06
N PRO A 103 8.50 -2.34 7.69
CA PRO A 103 8.23 -3.77 7.61
C PRO A 103 9.06 -4.47 6.55
N GLU A 104 9.23 -5.78 6.68
CA GLU A 104 9.88 -6.58 5.65
C GLU A 104 9.13 -6.49 4.32
N GLY A 105 9.86 -6.49 3.22
CA GLY A 105 9.29 -6.39 1.88
C GLY A 105 8.97 -4.97 1.42
N ILE A 106 9.21 -3.96 2.25
CA ILE A 106 9.03 -2.56 1.90
C ILE A 106 10.38 -1.85 1.91
N LYS A 107 10.66 -1.13 0.83
CA LYS A 107 11.83 -0.26 0.72
C LYS A 107 11.38 1.20 0.76
N VAL A 108 12.03 1.98 1.60
CA VAL A 108 11.79 3.41 1.71
C VAL A 108 13.03 4.15 1.25
N THR A 109 12.87 5.04 0.29
CA THR A 109 13.94 5.93 -0.18
C THR A 109 13.51 7.37 -0.05
N SER A 110 14.46 8.24 0.26
CA SER A 110 14.22 9.68 0.40
C SER A 110 15.26 10.41 -0.43
N GLU A 111 14.86 10.85 -1.62
CA GLU A 111 15.71 11.68 -2.47
C GLU A 111 15.78 13.12 -1.95
N LYS A 112 14.67 13.57 -1.36
CA LYS A 112 14.54 14.88 -0.72
C LYS A 112 14.02 14.70 0.71
N PRO A 113 14.41 15.58 1.66
CA PRO A 113 13.91 15.46 3.04
C PRO A 113 12.39 15.59 3.18
N THR A 114 11.72 16.17 2.19
CA THR A 114 10.26 16.35 2.18
C THR A 114 9.50 15.33 1.35
N GLU A 115 10.19 14.37 0.74
CA GLU A 115 9.57 13.36 -0.10
C GLU A 115 10.05 11.96 0.32
N LEU A 116 9.12 11.02 0.35
CA LEU A 116 9.40 9.62 0.61
C LEU A 116 8.84 8.77 -0.53
N LYS A 117 9.67 7.88 -1.04
CA LYS A 117 9.27 6.90 -2.04
C LYS A 117 9.19 5.53 -1.35
N LEU A 118 8.01 4.94 -1.37
CA LEU A 118 7.74 3.63 -0.77
C LEU A 118 7.58 2.61 -1.89
N PHE A 119 8.33 1.53 -1.82
CA PHE A 119 8.27 0.43 -2.79
C PHE A 119 8.03 -0.89 -2.06
N GLY A 120 7.12 -1.70 -2.57
CA GLY A 120 6.86 -3.03 -2.01
C GLY A 120 6.12 -3.92 -2.99
N TYR A 121 6.25 -5.23 -2.79
CA TYR A 121 5.56 -6.21 -3.61
C TYR A 121 4.16 -6.56 -3.09
N ASN A 122 3.88 -6.33 -1.82
CA ASN A 122 2.55 -6.55 -1.24
C ASN A 122 1.79 -5.22 -1.17
N LYS A 123 0.77 -5.06 -2.01
CA LYS A 123 0.00 -3.82 -2.10
C LYS A 123 -0.68 -3.46 -0.78
N GLN A 124 -1.23 -4.46 -0.07
CA GLN A 124 -1.91 -4.23 1.20
C GLN A 124 -0.95 -3.72 2.27
N ASP A 125 0.20 -4.36 2.43
CA ASP A 125 1.21 -3.97 3.43
C ASP A 125 1.79 -2.60 3.11
N LEU A 126 2.07 -2.33 1.83
CA LEU A 126 2.56 -1.03 1.39
C LEU A 126 1.54 0.07 1.67
N GLY A 127 0.28 -0.16 1.35
CA GLY A 127 -0.80 0.78 1.61
C GLY A 127 -1.00 1.03 3.10
N GLN A 128 -0.92 -0.02 3.92
CA GLN A 128 -1.04 0.11 5.37
C GLN A 128 0.12 0.92 5.96
N PHE A 129 1.34 0.67 5.52
CA PHE A 129 2.50 1.44 5.96
C PHE A 129 2.38 2.91 5.57
N ALA A 130 1.96 3.19 4.34
CA ALA A 130 1.74 4.57 3.86
C ALA A 130 0.64 5.27 4.67
N ALA A 131 -0.46 4.57 4.98
CA ALA A 131 -1.53 5.11 5.81
C ALA A 131 -1.07 5.38 7.25
N ASN A 132 -0.23 4.52 7.81
CA ASN A 132 0.35 4.71 9.14
C ASN A 132 1.28 5.93 9.18
N LEU A 133 2.09 6.13 8.13
CA LEU A 133 2.92 7.34 8.00
C LEU A 133 2.05 8.60 7.97
N ARG A 134 1.01 8.59 7.15
CA ARG A 134 0.07 9.71 7.04
C ARG A 134 -0.61 10.01 8.38
N SER A 135 -0.95 8.98 9.15
CA SER A 135 -1.62 9.12 10.45
C SER A 135 -0.76 9.81 11.51
N LYS A 136 0.55 9.81 11.36
CA LYS A 136 1.45 10.48 12.32
C LYS A 136 1.26 12.00 12.34
N ARG A 137 0.98 12.57 11.20
CA ARG A 137 0.62 13.98 11.07
C ARG A 137 -0.26 14.17 9.83
N PRO A 138 -1.58 13.92 9.91
CA PRO A 138 -2.46 14.09 8.76
C PRO A 138 -2.46 15.55 8.28
N PRO A 139 -2.70 15.79 6.98
CA PRO A 139 -2.76 17.15 6.48
C PRO A 139 -3.95 17.89 7.06
N GLU A 140 -3.72 19.11 7.52
CA GLU A 140 -4.76 19.94 8.10
C GLU A 140 -5.40 20.85 7.03
N PRO A 141 -6.67 21.27 7.21
CA PRO A 141 -7.40 21.94 6.14
C PRO A 141 -7.07 23.42 5.95
N PHE A 142 -6.32 24.04 6.88
CA PHE A 142 -6.09 25.49 6.84
C PHE A 142 -4.84 25.84 5.99
N LYS A 143 -3.70 25.29 6.34
CA LYS A 143 -2.44 25.53 5.61
C LYS A 143 -1.95 24.31 4.84
N GLY A 144 -2.58 23.17 5.00
CA GLY A 144 -2.20 21.93 4.34
C GLY A 144 -0.94 21.29 4.90
N LYS A 145 -0.55 21.63 6.13
CA LYS A 145 0.64 21.04 6.78
C LYS A 145 0.35 19.61 7.20
N GLY A 146 1.27 18.72 6.92
CA GLY A 146 1.19 17.31 7.29
C GLY A 146 1.77 16.40 6.24
N ILE A 147 1.60 15.09 6.44
CA ILE A 147 2.02 14.07 5.49
C ILE A 147 0.84 13.72 4.60
N LYS A 148 1.04 13.82 3.28
CA LYS A 148 0.00 13.46 2.31
C LYS A 148 0.57 12.55 1.23
N TYR A 149 -0.31 11.87 0.49
CA TYR A 149 0.08 11.22 -0.76
C TYR A 149 0.38 12.29 -1.81
N SER A 150 1.29 12.02 -2.74
CA SER A 150 1.67 12.98 -3.77
C SER A 150 0.51 13.40 -4.67
N ASP A 151 -0.43 12.48 -4.91
CA ASP A 151 -1.63 12.70 -5.73
C ASP A 151 -2.86 13.11 -4.92
N GLU A 152 -2.73 13.29 -3.62
CA GLU A 152 -3.85 13.64 -2.75
C GLU A 152 -4.18 15.13 -2.85
N PHE A 153 -5.45 15.42 -3.08
CA PHE A 153 -5.98 16.79 -3.02
C PHE A 153 -6.46 17.08 -1.59
N ILE A 154 -5.94 18.17 -1.02
CA ILE A 154 -6.32 18.61 0.32
C ILE A 154 -7.36 19.73 0.20
N PHE A 155 -8.57 19.47 0.71
CA PHE A 155 -9.59 20.50 0.79
C PHE A 155 -9.17 21.55 1.82
N ARG A 156 -8.99 22.80 1.37
CA ARG A 156 -8.59 23.89 2.24
C ARG A 156 -9.79 24.69 2.69
N LYS A 157 -9.79 25.03 3.96
CA LYS A 157 -10.78 25.93 4.57
C LYS A 157 -10.13 27.26 4.89
N GLU A 158 -10.92 28.33 4.85
CA GLU A 158 -10.47 29.62 5.31
C GLU A 158 -10.47 29.66 6.83
N GLY A 159 -9.42 30.27 7.41
CA GLY A 159 -9.38 30.51 8.83
C GLY A 159 -10.43 31.52 9.26
N LYS A 160 -10.65 31.64 10.57
CA LYS A 160 -11.58 32.60 11.12
C LYS A 160 -11.14 34.03 10.78
N LYS A 161 -11.99 34.77 10.08
CA LYS A 161 -11.75 36.18 9.80
C LYS A 161 -11.87 36.99 11.10
N LYS A 162 -10.87 37.87 11.35
CA LYS A 162 -10.91 38.85 12.43
C LYS A 162 -11.88 39.98 12.10
#